data_36ea3f49d381f7341e0ea5457ebf4c20
#
_entry.id   36ea3f49d381f7341e0ea5457ebf4c20
#
_cell.length_a   1.000
_cell.length_b   1.000
_cell.length_c   1.000
_cell.angle_alpha   90.00
_cell.angle_beta   90.00
_cell.angle_gamma   90.00
#
_symmetry.space_group_name_H-M   'P 1'
#
loop_
_entity.id
_entity.type
_entity.pdbx_description
1 polymer ?
#
loop_
_entity_poly.entity_id
_entity_poly.type
_entity_poly.pdbx_seq_one_letter_code
_entity_poly.pdbx_strand_id
1 'polypeptide(L)'
;MPGGLVLLAALAFLRPGGLPPWTQPLVYTYAYIVFGAGILLGWYLERSRILLATVVLALANGALLHFGASDAVPTGMGRIVFNAIAILVPLNFLGLSLVRERSFQLWKEMMRLSLVILQLLVVWWLCLPEQAEVAAGLEHPFVDPRWTSWTPLAQPTLLAFAVCLVLQASRFILYQNPVERGFVWALLAAFVALQGIRAGWSPTNFLATAALMLVIAAYEATHAFVHYD
;
A
#
# COMPACT_ATOMS: atom_id res chain seq x y z
N MET A 1 -10.73 -16.25 -8.00
CA MET A 1 -10.67 -15.14 -7.02
C MET A 1 -9.43 -15.25 -6.11
N PRO A 2 -8.20 -15.20 -6.64
CA PRO A 2 -7.00 -15.49 -5.83
C PRO A 2 -6.72 -14.42 -4.77
N GLY A 3 -6.93 -13.13 -5.07
CA GLY A 3 -6.59 -12.04 -4.14
C GLY A 3 -7.32 -12.13 -2.79
N GLY A 4 -8.61 -12.45 -2.78
CA GLY A 4 -9.36 -12.62 -1.54
C GLY A 4 -8.87 -13.81 -0.70
N LEU A 5 -8.52 -14.91 -1.35
CA LEU A 5 -7.95 -16.09 -0.67
C LEU A 5 -6.57 -15.77 -0.08
N VAL A 6 -5.74 -15.03 -0.82
CA VAL A 6 -4.42 -14.59 -0.34
C VAL A 6 -4.58 -13.68 0.89
N LEU A 7 -5.54 -12.75 0.88
CA LEU A 7 -5.80 -11.88 2.04
C LEU A 7 -6.29 -12.68 3.24
N LEU A 8 -7.22 -13.62 3.04
CA LEU A 8 -7.70 -14.50 4.12
C LEU A 8 -6.58 -15.36 4.70
N ALA A 9 -5.73 -15.94 3.84
CA ALA A 9 -4.55 -16.67 4.28
C ALA A 9 -3.58 -15.78 5.08
N ALA A 10 -3.31 -14.56 4.61
CA ALA A 10 -2.48 -13.61 5.33
C ALA A 10 -3.07 -13.27 6.71
N LEU A 11 -4.37 -13.01 6.79
CA LEU A 11 -5.07 -12.76 8.06
C LEU A 11 -5.02 -13.95 9.02
N ALA A 12 -5.04 -15.17 8.51
CA ALA A 12 -4.96 -16.38 9.33
C ALA A 12 -3.55 -16.65 9.84
N PHE A 13 -2.54 -16.50 8.99
CA PHE A 13 -1.17 -16.94 9.27
C PHE A 13 -0.21 -15.83 9.72
N LEU A 14 -0.33 -14.62 9.19
CA LEU A 14 0.61 -13.53 9.48
C LEU A 14 0.26 -12.69 10.71
N ARG A 15 -0.84 -13.00 11.38
CA ARG A 15 -1.18 -12.40 12.69
C ARG A 15 -0.26 -12.91 13.80
N PRO A 16 -0.05 -12.17 14.89
CA PRO A 16 0.70 -12.63 16.04
C PRO A 16 0.16 -13.98 16.54
N GLY A 17 1.07 -14.97 16.69
CA GLY A 17 0.70 -16.34 17.12
C GLY A 17 0.07 -17.22 16.03
N GLY A 18 -0.09 -16.72 14.80
CA GLY A 18 -0.62 -17.52 13.68
C GLY A 18 0.38 -18.55 13.13
N LEU A 19 1.68 -18.28 13.31
CA LEU A 19 2.77 -19.15 12.85
C LEU A 19 3.67 -19.57 14.02
N PRO A 20 4.27 -20.77 13.95
CA PRO A 20 5.24 -21.23 14.93
C PRO A 20 6.46 -20.32 15.01
N PRO A 21 7.13 -20.15 16.19
CA PRO A 21 8.26 -19.23 16.35
C PRO A 21 9.44 -19.50 15.41
N TRP A 22 9.69 -20.75 15.02
CA TRP A 22 10.78 -21.11 14.11
C TRP A 22 10.60 -20.57 12.69
N THR A 23 9.40 -20.12 12.31
CA THR A 23 9.12 -19.54 11.00
C THR A 23 9.43 -18.04 10.92
N GLN A 24 9.73 -17.38 12.03
CA GLN A 24 10.00 -15.93 12.10
C GLN A 24 11.04 -15.45 11.07
N PRO A 25 12.21 -16.10 10.90
CA PRO A 25 13.19 -15.71 9.89
C PRO A 25 12.63 -15.73 8.47
N LEU A 26 11.77 -16.71 8.16
CA LEU A 26 11.11 -16.81 6.84
C LEU A 26 10.12 -15.66 6.61
N VAL A 27 9.39 -15.26 7.64
CA VAL A 27 8.44 -14.15 7.59
C VAL A 27 9.16 -12.82 7.34
N TYR A 28 10.32 -12.60 7.96
CA TYR A 28 11.13 -11.41 7.68
C TYR A 28 11.65 -11.41 6.24
N THR A 29 12.15 -12.53 5.76
CA THR A 29 12.70 -12.66 4.40
C THR A 29 11.61 -12.54 3.33
N TYR A 30 10.40 -13.03 3.62
CA TYR A 30 9.24 -12.98 2.74
C TYR A 30 8.99 -11.58 2.16
N ALA A 31 8.98 -10.55 2.99
CA ALA A 31 8.70 -9.20 2.56
C ALA A 31 9.72 -8.69 1.52
N TYR A 32 11.01 -8.91 1.77
CA TYR A 32 12.07 -8.51 0.84
C TYR A 32 12.00 -9.25 -0.48
N ILE A 33 11.73 -10.56 -0.44
CA ILE A 33 11.55 -11.38 -1.64
C ILE A 33 10.37 -10.87 -2.47
N VAL A 34 9.23 -10.62 -1.84
CA VAL A 34 8.02 -10.19 -2.54
C VAL A 34 8.17 -8.80 -3.14
N PHE A 35 8.74 -7.84 -2.42
CA PHE A 35 9.01 -6.51 -2.98
C PHE A 35 10.01 -6.58 -4.12
N GLY A 36 11.11 -7.33 -3.96
CA GLY A 36 12.11 -7.52 -5.02
C GLY A 36 11.51 -8.19 -6.25
N ALA A 37 10.75 -9.28 -6.07
CA ALA A 37 10.07 -9.97 -7.16
C ALA A 37 9.03 -9.07 -7.85
N GLY A 38 8.27 -8.29 -7.10
CA GLY A 38 7.27 -7.38 -7.65
C GLY A 38 7.89 -6.27 -8.52
N ILE A 39 9.02 -5.72 -8.09
CA ILE A 39 9.76 -4.72 -8.88
C ILE A 39 10.35 -5.36 -10.14
N LEU A 40 11.02 -6.51 -10.01
CA LEU A 40 11.63 -7.21 -11.14
C LEU A 40 10.60 -7.67 -12.16
N LEU A 41 9.49 -8.27 -11.72
CA LEU A 41 8.42 -8.72 -12.61
C LEU A 41 7.67 -7.55 -13.24
N GLY A 42 7.41 -6.49 -12.48
CA GLY A 42 6.80 -5.27 -13.01
C GLY A 42 7.63 -4.65 -14.12
N TRP A 43 8.95 -4.68 -13.98
CA TRP A 43 9.86 -4.25 -15.02
C TRP A 43 9.88 -5.23 -16.20
N TYR A 44 10.11 -6.51 -15.94
CA TYR A 44 10.22 -7.54 -16.98
C TYR A 44 8.96 -7.65 -17.87
N LEU A 45 7.77 -7.51 -17.24
CA LEU A 45 6.48 -7.56 -17.93
C LEU A 45 6.05 -6.19 -18.50
N GLU A 46 6.92 -5.17 -18.42
CA GLU A 46 6.62 -3.78 -18.84
C GLU A 46 5.32 -3.20 -18.22
N ARG A 47 4.96 -3.68 -17.03
CA ARG A 47 3.77 -3.25 -16.30
C ARG A 47 4.10 -2.13 -15.32
N SER A 48 4.26 -0.91 -15.84
CA SER A 48 4.67 0.26 -15.07
C SER A 48 3.79 0.56 -13.86
N ARG A 49 2.47 0.36 -13.97
CA ARG A 49 1.52 0.57 -12.87
C ARG A 49 1.82 -0.35 -11.68
N ILE A 50 2.12 -1.62 -11.95
CA ILE A 50 2.42 -2.62 -10.92
C ILE A 50 3.80 -2.37 -10.31
N LEU A 51 4.80 -2.06 -11.15
CA LEU A 51 6.14 -1.68 -10.71
C LEU A 51 6.07 -0.51 -9.72
N LEU A 52 5.44 0.61 -10.13
CA LEU A 52 5.34 1.80 -9.30
C LEU A 52 4.51 1.57 -8.03
N ALA A 53 3.41 0.82 -8.10
CA ALA A 53 2.63 0.48 -6.92
C ALA A 53 3.46 -0.36 -5.92
N THR A 54 4.26 -1.30 -6.41
CA THR A 54 5.17 -2.09 -5.56
C THR A 54 6.26 -1.22 -4.95
N VAL A 55 6.84 -0.29 -5.72
CA VAL A 55 7.81 0.70 -5.19
C VAL A 55 7.18 1.57 -4.10
N VAL A 56 5.96 2.07 -4.30
CA VAL A 56 5.24 2.84 -3.27
C VAL A 56 5.04 2.02 -1.99
N LEU A 57 4.64 0.75 -2.10
CA LEU A 57 4.49 -0.13 -0.93
C LEU A 57 5.82 -0.41 -0.24
N ALA A 58 6.90 -0.62 -0.99
CA ALA A 58 8.23 -0.85 -0.44
C ALA A 58 8.76 0.40 0.28
N LEU A 59 8.57 1.59 -0.29
CA LEU A 59 8.93 2.87 0.34
C LEU A 59 8.10 3.12 1.60
N ALA A 60 6.79 2.88 1.55
CA ALA A 60 5.91 2.99 2.72
C ALA A 60 6.37 2.05 3.84
N ASN A 61 6.70 0.80 3.51
CA ASN A 61 7.24 -0.15 4.49
C ASN A 61 8.57 0.32 5.08
N GLY A 62 9.50 0.77 4.24
CA GLY A 62 10.79 1.30 4.70
C GLY A 62 10.63 2.51 5.63
N ALA A 63 9.73 3.43 5.30
CA ALA A 63 9.45 4.59 6.12
C ALA A 63 8.78 4.22 7.46
N LEU A 64 7.82 3.28 7.48
CA LEU A 64 7.21 2.79 8.71
C LEU A 64 8.25 2.18 9.66
N LEU A 65 9.18 1.39 9.13
CA LEU A 65 10.24 0.76 9.92
C LEU A 65 11.29 1.77 10.41
N HIS A 66 11.69 2.70 9.54
CA HIS A 66 12.78 3.64 9.86
C HIS A 66 12.36 4.70 10.89
N PHE A 67 11.14 5.19 10.83
CA PHE A 67 10.65 6.26 11.69
C PHE A 67 9.88 5.77 12.92
N GLY A 68 9.90 4.46 13.23
CA GLY A 68 9.13 3.89 14.35
C GLY A 68 7.61 4.07 14.20
N ALA A 69 7.14 4.29 12.98
CA ALA A 69 5.71 4.44 12.69
C ALA A 69 4.95 3.11 12.71
N SER A 70 5.67 2.01 12.87
CA SER A 70 5.13 0.64 13.04
C SER A 70 4.82 0.29 14.49
N ASP A 71 5.13 1.17 15.45
CA ASP A 71 4.81 0.98 16.86
C ASP A 71 3.31 1.04 17.09
N ALA A 72 2.82 0.32 18.11
CA ALA A 72 1.38 0.25 18.43
C ALA A 72 0.74 1.63 18.64
N VAL A 73 1.52 2.59 19.12
CA VAL A 73 1.13 4.00 19.26
C VAL A 73 2.28 4.87 18.74
N PRO A 74 2.31 5.19 17.45
CA PRO A 74 3.32 6.06 16.90
C PRO A 74 3.29 7.43 17.58
N THR A 75 4.47 7.98 17.90
CA THR A 75 4.64 9.30 18.55
C THR A 75 5.53 10.20 17.73
N GLY A 76 5.39 11.50 17.90
CA GLY A 76 6.26 12.49 17.26
C GLY A 76 6.35 12.29 15.74
N MET A 77 7.58 12.15 15.24
CA MET A 77 7.86 12.01 13.81
C MET A 77 7.23 10.73 13.20
N GLY A 78 7.23 9.62 13.95
CA GLY A 78 6.59 8.38 13.52
C GLY A 78 5.09 8.54 13.25
N ARG A 79 4.39 9.35 14.03
CA ARG A 79 2.96 9.65 13.84
C ARG A 79 2.69 10.45 12.56
N ILE A 80 3.53 11.45 12.29
CA ILE A 80 3.43 12.24 11.06
C ILE A 80 3.63 11.34 9.83
N VAL A 81 4.69 10.52 9.86
CA VAL A 81 5.00 9.58 8.77
C VAL A 81 3.88 8.55 8.59
N PHE A 82 3.33 8.01 9.69
CA PHE A 82 2.20 7.08 9.65
C PHE A 82 0.98 7.69 8.94
N ASN A 83 0.57 8.89 9.33
CA ASN A 83 -0.58 9.59 8.75
C ASN A 83 -0.32 9.97 7.27
N ALA A 84 0.89 10.41 6.95
CA ALA A 84 1.28 10.69 5.57
C ALA A 84 1.19 9.44 4.68
N ILE A 85 1.74 8.31 5.13
CA ILE A 85 1.66 7.03 4.41
C ILE A 85 0.20 6.60 4.24
N ALA A 86 -0.61 6.72 5.29
CA ALA A 86 -2.00 6.31 5.28
C ALA A 86 -2.87 7.16 4.31
N ILE A 87 -2.45 8.36 3.96
CA ILE A 87 -3.08 9.19 2.90
C ILE A 87 -2.45 8.89 1.53
N LEU A 88 -1.12 8.86 1.46
CA LEU A 88 -0.40 8.78 0.19
C LEU A 88 -0.55 7.42 -0.50
N VAL A 89 -0.58 6.32 0.26
CA VAL A 89 -0.74 4.97 -0.33
C VAL A 89 -2.04 4.86 -1.13
N PRO A 90 -3.23 5.11 -0.58
CA PRO A 90 -4.46 5.03 -1.37
C PRO A 90 -4.50 6.02 -2.53
N LEU A 91 -4.00 7.26 -2.36
CA LEU A 91 -3.95 8.26 -3.43
C LEU A 91 -3.03 7.82 -4.58
N ASN A 92 -1.85 7.27 -4.28
CA ASN A 92 -0.95 6.72 -5.31
C ASN A 92 -1.61 5.54 -6.04
N PHE A 93 -2.26 4.64 -5.33
CA PHE A 93 -2.99 3.52 -5.94
C PHE A 93 -4.10 4.01 -6.87
N LEU A 94 -4.87 5.00 -6.44
CA LEU A 94 -5.88 5.63 -7.29
C LEU A 94 -5.26 6.30 -8.51
N GLY A 95 -4.22 7.12 -8.32
CA GLY A 95 -3.52 7.78 -9.40
C GLY A 95 -2.97 6.81 -10.43
N LEU A 96 -2.31 5.73 -9.97
CA LEU A 96 -1.81 4.68 -10.85
C LEU A 96 -2.93 3.91 -11.56
N SER A 97 -4.08 3.70 -10.91
CA SER A 97 -5.21 3.03 -11.55
C SER A 97 -5.84 3.88 -12.65
N LEU A 98 -5.83 5.20 -12.53
CA LEU A 98 -6.37 6.12 -13.54
C LEU A 98 -5.50 6.22 -14.78
N VAL A 99 -4.22 5.90 -14.67
CA VAL A 99 -3.29 5.95 -15.79
C VAL A 99 -3.55 4.77 -16.73
N ARG A 100 -3.80 5.07 -18.02
CA ARG A 100 -3.91 4.04 -19.05
C ARG A 100 -2.53 3.49 -19.39
N GLU A 101 -2.35 2.18 -19.30
CA GLU A 101 -1.16 1.51 -19.80
C GLU A 101 -1.09 1.66 -21.32
N ARG A 102 -0.15 2.47 -21.78
CA ARG A 102 0.34 2.52 -23.17
C ARG A 102 1.77 2.02 -23.12
N SER A 103 2.37 1.78 -24.31
CA SER A 103 3.76 1.33 -24.41
C SER A 103 4.68 1.98 -23.37
N PHE A 104 5.54 1.18 -22.74
CA PHE A 104 6.53 1.63 -21.75
C PHE A 104 7.39 2.75 -22.35
N GLN A 105 7.26 3.97 -21.81
CA GLN A 105 8.04 5.13 -22.24
C GLN A 105 8.83 5.62 -21.04
N LEU A 106 10.14 5.41 -21.06
CA LEU A 106 11.07 5.78 -19.98
C LEU A 106 10.82 7.19 -19.42
N TRP A 107 10.59 8.17 -20.30
CA TRP A 107 10.33 9.56 -19.88
C TRP A 107 9.07 9.69 -18.99
N LYS A 108 7.99 9.02 -19.36
CA LYS A 108 6.75 9.07 -18.57
C LYS A 108 6.89 8.36 -17.22
N GLU A 109 7.64 7.27 -17.19
CA GLU A 109 7.91 6.54 -15.95
C GLU A 109 8.82 7.35 -15.02
N MET A 110 9.81 8.05 -15.56
CA MET A 110 10.62 8.97 -14.76
C MET A 110 9.79 10.13 -14.20
N MET A 111 8.85 10.70 -14.94
CA MET A 111 7.92 11.71 -14.42
C MET A 111 7.05 11.18 -13.28
N ARG A 112 6.58 9.93 -13.37
CA ARG A 112 5.79 9.32 -12.29
C ARG A 112 6.66 9.03 -11.06
N LEU A 113 7.87 8.54 -11.28
CA LEU A 113 8.82 8.33 -10.19
C LEU A 113 9.20 9.65 -9.51
N SER A 114 9.35 10.74 -10.27
CA SER A 114 9.63 12.07 -9.70
C SER A 114 8.49 12.57 -8.80
N LEU A 115 7.22 12.22 -9.11
CA LEU A 115 6.09 12.52 -8.22
C LEU A 115 6.19 11.75 -6.90
N VAL A 116 6.61 10.48 -6.93
CA VAL A 116 6.83 9.71 -5.71
C VAL A 116 7.98 10.32 -4.89
N ILE A 117 9.07 10.71 -5.54
CA ILE A 117 10.20 11.41 -4.87
C ILE A 117 9.74 12.72 -4.26
N LEU A 118 8.94 13.51 -4.99
CA LEU A 118 8.37 14.77 -4.46
C LEU A 118 7.53 14.51 -3.20
N GLN A 119 6.74 13.44 -3.17
CA GLN A 119 5.97 13.07 -1.97
C GLN A 119 6.89 12.75 -0.78
N LEU A 120 8.02 12.07 -1.00
CA LEU A 120 9.00 11.83 0.07
C LEU A 120 9.58 13.14 0.60
N LEU A 121 9.86 14.10 -0.27
CA LEU A 121 10.32 15.43 0.13
C LEU A 121 9.25 16.20 0.92
N VAL A 122 7.98 16.09 0.53
CA VAL A 122 6.86 16.69 1.28
C VAL A 122 6.72 16.06 2.66
N VAL A 123 6.81 14.72 2.77
CA VAL A 123 6.76 14.03 4.07
C VAL A 123 7.94 14.45 4.94
N TRP A 124 9.14 14.51 4.37
CA TRP A 124 10.32 15.00 5.09
C TRP A 124 10.13 16.44 5.57
N TRP A 125 9.60 17.32 4.73
CA TRP A 125 9.29 18.70 5.09
C TRP A 125 8.27 18.81 6.23
N LEU A 126 7.21 17.97 6.21
CA LEU A 126 6.21 17.90 7.29
C LEU A 126 6.81 17.43 8.62
N CYS A 127 7.91 16.69 8.59
CA CYS A 127 8.61 16.24 9.79
C CYS A 127 9.49 17.33 10.45
N LEU A 128 9.65 18.51 9.80
CA LEU A 128 10.40 19.64 10.40
C LEU A 128 9.59 20.24 11.55
N PRO A 129 10.26 20.62 12.65
CA PRO A 129 9.57 21.18 13.84
C PRO A 129 8.72 22.41 13.54
N GLU A 130 9.15 23.20 12.56
CA GLU A 130 8.45 24.43 12.12
C GLU A 130 7.09 24.16 11.48
N GLN A 131 6.85 22.92 11.03
CA GLN A 131 5.63 22.51 10.33
C GLN A 131 4.64 21.75 11.22
N ALA A 132 4.82 21.78 12.54
CA ALA A 132 4.00 21.03 13.49
C ALA A 132 2.49 21.35 13.37
N GLU A 133 2.13 22.60 13.08
CA GLU A 133 0.73 23.01 12.89
C GLU A 133 0.13 22.40 11.61
N VAL A 134 0.89 22.41 10.52
CA VAL A 134 0.47 21.80 9.24
C VAL A 134 0.35 20.28 9.38
N ALA A 135 1.30 19.64 10.07
CA ALA A 135 1.27 18.23 10.34
C ALA A 135 0.07 17.83 11.22
N ALA A 136 -0.31 18.66 12.21
CA ALA A 136 -1.50 18.45 13.02
C ALA A 136 -2.80 18.49 12.18
N GLY A 137 -2.81 19.22 11.08
CA GLY A 137 -3.94 19.25 10.15
C GLY A 137 -4.26 17.88 9.52
N LEU A 138 -3.27 16.97 9.41
CA LEU A 138 -3.50 15.61 8.92
C LEU A 138 -4.36 14.76 9.87
N GLU A 139 -4.51 15.20 11.11
CA GLU A 139 -5.26 14.49 12.15
C GLU A 139 -6.58 15.17 12.50
N HIS A 140 -6.85 16.34 11.90
CA HIS A 140 -8.03 17.12 12.27
C HIS A 140 -9.31 16.31 12.03
N PRO A 141 -10.11 16.06 13.09
CA PRO A 141 -11.36 15.30 12.95
C PRO A 141 -12.43 16.15 12.29
N PHE A 142 -13.16 15.59 11.32
CA PHE A 142 -14.31 16.23 10.68
C PHE A 142 -15.61 15.94 11.42
N VAL A 143 -15.65 14.81 12.15
CA VAL A 143 -16.82 14.31 12.88
C VAL A 143 -16.40 13.95 14.30
N ASP A 144 -17.36 13.73 15.21
CA ASP A 144 -17.06 13.32 16.58
C ASP A 144 -16.03 12.17 16.62
N PRO A 145 -14.89 12.33 17.30
CA PRO A 145 -13.84 11.31 17.36
C PRO A 145 -14.31 9.94 17.91
N ARG A 146 -15.43 9.89 18.61
CA ARG A 146 -15.99 8.63 19.13
C ARG A 146 -16.33 7.64 18.01
N TRP A 147 -16.70 8.14 16.83
CA TRP A 147 -17.05 7.29 15.68
C TRP A 147 -15.84 6.56 15.09
N THR A 148 -14.63 7.06 15.31
CA THR A 148 -13.39 6.50 14.79
C THR A 148 -12.48 5.92 15.88
N SER A 149 -12.96 5.79 17.11
CA SER A 149 -12.18 5.28 18.25
C SER A 149 -11.70 3.82 18.10
N TRP A 150 -12.33 3.06 17.19
CA TRP A 150 -11.98 1.67 16.88
C TRP A 150 -10.72 1.51 16.00
N THR A 151 -10.22 2.58 15.40
CA THR A 151 -9.11 2.58 14.42
C THR A 151 -7.96 3.49 14.88
N PRO A 152 -6.68 3.16 14.56
CA PRO A 152 -5.56 4.06 14.74
C PRO A 152 -5.48 5.14 13.66
N LEU A 153 -6.26 4.99 12.57
CA LEU A 153 -6.23 5.90 11.43
C LEU A 153 -7.01 7.18 11.73
N ALA A 154 -6.46 8.32 11.35
CA ALA A 154 -7.15 9.60 11.40
C ALA A 154 -8.34 9.64 10.42
N GLN A 155 -9.35 10.47 10.71
CA GLN A 155 -10.54 10.57 9.86
C GLN A 155 -10.24 10.95 8.40
N PRO A 156 -9.30 11.87 8.09
CA PRO A 156 -8.90 12.16 6.71
C PRO A 156 -8.34 10.94 5.99
N THR A 157 -7.58 10.10 6.69
CA THR A 157 -7.00 8.88 6.10
C THR A 157 -8.05 7.82 5.82
N LEU A 158 -9.02 7.64 6.73
CA LEU A 158 -10.16 6.74 6.51
C LEU A 158 -10.99 7.18 5.29
N LEU A 159 -11.22 8.49 5.16
CA LEU A 159 -11.93 9.05 4.01
C LEU A 159 -11.15 8.78 2.72
N ALA A 160 -9.83 9.00 2.72
CA ALA A 160 -8.98 8.71 1.56
C ALA A 160 -9.06 7.23 1.15
N PHE A 161 -8.96 6.29 2.10
CA PHE A 161 -9.13 4.86 1.81
C PHE A 161 -10.52 4.54 1.27
N ALA A 162 -11.58 5.06 1.90
CA ALA A 162 -12.96 4.80 1.49
C ALA A 162 -13.21 5.28 0.05
N VAL A 163 -12.84 6.53 -0.26
CA VAL A 163 -13.00 7.11 -1.60
C VAL A 163 -12.20 6.32 -2.63
N CYS A 164 -10.92 6.03 -2.34
CA CYS A 164 -10.06 5.28 -3.26
C CYS A 164 -10.56 3.85 -3.48
N LEU A 165 -11.03 3.16 -2.44
CA LEU A 165 -11.61 1.82 -2.57
C LEU A 165 -12.87 1.82 -3.42
N VAL A 166 -13.79 2.77 -3.20
CA VAL A 166 -15.03 2.90 -3.99
C VAL A 166 -14.70 3.15 -5.46
N LEU A 167 -13.79 4.08 -5.74
CA LEU A 167 -13.39 4.38 -7.12
C LEU A 167 -12.69 3.20 -7.79
N GLN A 168 -11.80 2.49 -7.10
CA GLN A 168 -11.13 1.31 -7.64
C GLN A 168 -12.09 0.13 -7.82
N ALA A 169 -13.00 -0.10 -6.88
CA ALA A 169 -14.04 -1.13 -7.01
C ALA A 169 -14.96 -0.83 -8.20
N SER A 170 -15.37 0.43 -8.40
CA SER A 170 -16.14 0.86 -9.55
C SER A 170 -15.40 0.58 -10.86
N ARG A 171 -14.10 0.87 -10.92
CA ARG A 171 -13.26 0.56 -12.09
C ARG A 171 -13.15 -0.95 -12.32
N PHE A 172 -12.97 -1.73 -11.28
CA PHE A 172 -12.96 -3.19 -11.40
C PHE A 172 -14.27 -3.73 -11.97
N ILE A 173 -15.43 -3.23 -11.50
CA ILE A 173 -16.76 -3.64 -12.01
C ILE A 173 -16.91 -3.26 -13.49
N LEU A 174 -16.45 -2.05 -13.88
CA LEU A 174 -16.59 -1.55 -15.25
C LEU A 174 -15.66 -2.27 -16.24
N TYR A 175 -14.40 -2.52 -15.87
CA TYR A 175 -13.38 -3.01 -16.79
C TYR A 175 -13.13 -4.52 -16.68
N GLN A 176 -13.50 -5.16 -15.55
CA GLN A 176 -13.31 -6.58 -15.23
C GLN A 176 -11.88 -7.10 -15.48
N ASN A 177 -10.89 -6.20 -15.42
CA ASN A 177 -9.50 -6.51 -15.69
C ASN A 177 -8.82 -7.11 -14.44
N PRO A 178 -8.00 -8.18 -14.58
CA PRO A 178 -7.21 -8.75 -13.47
C PRO A 178 -6.36 -7.72 -12.72
N VAL A 179 -5.79 -6.75 -13.43
CA VAL A 179 -4.98 -5.68 -12.83
C VAL A 179 -5.81 -4.80 -11.90
N GLU A 180 -6.98 -4.34 -12.33
CA GLU A 180 -7.87 -3.52 -11.49
C GLU A 180 -8.32 -4.30 -10.23
N ARG A 181 -8.60 -5.60 -10.39
CA ARG A 181 -8.88 -6.49 -9.25
C ARG A 181 -7.72 -6.58 -8.29
N GLY A 182 -6.49 -6.71 -8.80
CA GLY A 182 -5.27 -6.72 -8.00
C GLY A 182 -5.10 -5.44 -7.18
N PHE A 183 -5.36 -4.28 -7.77
CA PHE A 183 -5.30 -2.98 -7.09
C PHE A 183 -6.31 -2.88 -5.94
N VAL A 184 -7.55 -3.35 -6.11
CA VAL A 184 -8.56 -3.37 -5.03
C VAL A 184 -8.08 -4.22 -3.85
N TRP A 185 -7.63 -5.46 -4.11
CA TRP A 185 -7.17 -6.35 -3.05
C TRP A 185 -5.89 -5.87 -2.38
N ALA A 186 -4.95 -5.31 -3.15
CA ALA A 186 -3.73 -4.74 -2.61
C ALA A 186 -4.02 -3.51 -1.73
N LEU A 187 -4.98 -2.65 -2.10
CA LEU A 187 -5.39 -1.53 -1.28
C LEU A 187 -6.08 -1.98 0.02
N LEU A 188 -6.90 -3.04 -0.03
CA LEU A 188 -7.48 -3.66 1.16
C LEU A 188 -6.40 -4.25 2.08
N ALA A 189 -5.39 -4.92 1.52
CA ALA A 189 -4.27 -5.45 2.30
C ALA A 189 -3.44 -4.33 2.94
N ALA A 190 -3.22 -3.21 2.23
CA ALA A 190 -2.55 -2.03 2.78
C ALA A 190 -3.38 -1.37 3.90
N PHE A 191 -4.70 -1.31 3.76
CA PHE A 191 -5.59 -0.86 4.83
C PHE A 191 -5.47 -1.75 6.08
N VAL A 192 -5.49 -3.07 5.90
CA VAL A 192 -5.32 -4.04 7.00
C VAL A 192 -3.94 -3.90 7.64
N ALA A 193 -2.88 -3.63 6.85
CA ALA A 193 -1.54 -3.39 7.36
C ALA A 193 -1.51 -2.25 8.38
N LEU A 194 -2.12 -1.11 8.02
CA LEU A 194 -2.14 0.08 8.87
C LEU A 194 -3.11 -0.07 10.05
N GLN A 195 -4.26 -0.70 9.82
CA GLN A 195 -5.25 -0.96 10.87
C GLN A 195 -4.72 -1.93 11.94
N GLY A 196 -3.96 -2.94 11.52
CA GLY A 196 -3.45 -4.00 12.39
C GLY A 196 -2.33 -3.56 13.35
N ILE A 197 -1.71 -2.41 13.13
CA ILE A 197 -0.60 -1.89 13.97
C ILE A 197 -1.04 -1.81 15.44
N ARG A 198 -2.24 -1.29 15.71
CA ARG A 198 -2.80 -1.21 17.08
C ARG A 198 -2.96 -2.58 17.74
N ALA A 199 -3.20 -3.62 16.96
CA ALA A 199 -3.30 -5.00 17.43
C ALA A 199 -1.94 -5.72 17.50
N GLY A 200 -0.83 -5.01 17.30
CA GLY A 200 0.54 -5.56 17.29
C GLY A 200 0.85 -6.38 16.03
N TRP A 201 0.10 -6.19 14.94
CA TRP A 201 0.39 -6.86 13.68
C TRP A 201 1.55 -6.17 12.97
N SER A 202 2.42 -6.95 12.33
CA SER A 202 3.50 -6.40 11.52
C SER A 202 2.95 -5.80 10.22
N PRO A 203 3.03 -4.47 10.00
CA PRO A 203 2.57 -3.84 8.77
C PRO A 203 3.36 -4.35 7.56
N THR A 204 4.63 -4.68 7.73
CA THR A 204 5.52 -5.22 6.71
C THR A 204 4.93 -6.44 6.00
N ASN A 205 4.36 -7.38 6.76
CA ASN A 205 3.82 -8.62 6.21
C ASN A 205 2.59 -8.37 5.34
N PHE A 206 1.73 -7.46 5.75
CA PHE A 206 0.52 -7.14 4.99
C PHE A 206 0.79 -6.22 3.80
N LEU A 207 1.78 -5.31 3.89
CA LEU A 207 2.25 -4.53 2.74
C LEU A 207 2.93 -5.43 1.70
N ALA A 208 3.72 -6.42 2.15
CA ALA A 208 4.27 -7.44 1.24
C ALA A 208 3.15 -8.29 0.61
N THR A 209 2.12 -8.63 1.37
CA THR A 209 0.94 -9.33 0.83
C THR A 209 0.22 -8.48 -0.22
N ALA A 210 0.11 -7.16 -0.01
CA ALA A 210 -0.41 -6.24 -1.02
C ALA A 210 0.41 -6.28 -2.31
N ALA A 211 1.75 -6.26 -2.20
CA ALA A 211 2.64 -6.40 -3.34
C ALA A 211 2.49 -7.76 -4.03
N LEU A 212 2.36 -8.86 -3.28
CA LEU A 212 2.12 -10.20 -3.82
C LEU A 212 0.83 -10.25 -4.65
N MET A 213 -0.25 -9.60 -4.20
CA MET A 213 -1.50 -9.52 -4.95
C MET A 213 -1.33 -8.80 -6.29
N LEU A 214 -0.51 -7.75 -6.34
CA LEU A 214 -0.16 -7.06 -7.59
C LEU A 214 0.65 -7.96 -8.53
N VAL A 215 1.59 -8.75 -8.00
CA VAL A 215 2.36 -9.73 -8.78
C VAL A 215 1.45 -10.80 -9.38
N ILE A 216 0.54 -11.36 -8.59
CA ILE A 216 -0.45 -12.33 -9.07
C ILE A 216 -1.32 -11.72 -10.16
N ALA A 217 -1.79 -10.50 -9.98
CA ALA A 217 -2.60 -9.80 -10.98
C ALA A 217 -1.83 -9.52 -12.28
N ALA A 218 -0.52 -9.21 -12.19
CA ALA A 218 0.35 -9.06 -13.35
C ALA A 218 0.45 -10.37 -14.14
N TYR A 219 0.70 -11.46 -13.43
CA TYR A 219 0.79 -12.79 -14.01
C TYR A 219 -0.51 -13.22 -14.70
N GLU A 220 -1.66 -13.07 -14.02
CA GLU A 220 -2.98 -13.37 -14.61
C GLU A 220 -3.25 -12.54 -15.85
N ALA A 221 -2.93 -11.24 -15.83
CA ALA A 221 -3.13 -10.37 -16.99
C ALA A 221 -2.27 -10.79 -18.18
N THR A 222 -1.05 -11.28 -17.93
CA THR A 222 -0.15 -11.75 -19.00
C THR A 222 -0.64 -13.06 -19.58
N HIS A 223 -1.08 -14.02 -18.75
CA HIS A 223 -1.62 -15.29 -19.21
C HIS A 223 -2.94 -15.15 -19.97
N ALA A 224 -3.79 -14.20 -19.59
CA ALA A 224 -5.02 -13.94 -20.31
C ALA A 224 -4.79 -13.53 -21.77
N PHE A 225 -3.70 -12.82 -22.07
CA PHE A 225 -3.35 -12.44 -23.45
C PHE A 225 -2.86 -13.63 -24.29
N VAL A 226 -2.12 -14.58 -23.68
CA VAL A 226 -1.54 -15.73 -24.41
C VAL A 226 -2.58 -16.77 -24.85
N HIS A 227 -3.75 -16.80 -24.24
CA HIS A 227 -4.80 -17.80 -24.54
C HIS A 227 -5.87 -17.30 -25.51
N TYR A 228 -5.80 -16.05 -26.00
CA TYR A 228 -6.73 -15.45 -26.96
C TYR A 228 -6.15 -15.26 -28.35
N ASP A 229 -4.88 -15.61 -28.56
CA ASP A 229 -4.22 -15.75 -29.88
C ASP A 229 -4.15 -17.22 -30.28
#